data_410ecacb5920936a3a59954bd1f2752f
#
_entry.id   410ecacb5920936a3a59954bd1f2752f
#
_cell.length_a   1.000
_cell.length_b   1.000
_cell.length_c   1.000
_cell.angle_alpha   90.00
_cell.angle_beta   90.00
_cell.angle_gamma   90.00
#
_symmetry.space_group_name_H-M   'P 1'
#
loop_
_entity.id
_entity.type
_entity.pdbx_description
1 polymer ?
#
loop_
_entity_poly.entity_id
_entity_poly.type
_entity_poly.pdbx_seq_one_letter_code
_entity_poly.pdbx_strand_id
1 'polypeptide(L)'
;DFIKSEIGHRTNVIAVGNSGNFVTMACSNSPELFNRIILVNPDSILTCAQTPGRYTKFYKEFLDLPIIGTLLYHIAVSKKSLRKFAKEYAFYNPHLIKKSYIDTCYENAHLGLSPKSIYASVHCNYTNCNIITSLKKIDNSIYLIGGSDLYLEEELLKEYLSYNSAIEYTLIHETKYYPHMEKPNEFLSTVFLFLS
;
A
#
# COMPACT_ATOMS: atom_id res chain seq x y z
N ASP A 1 9.47 -5.75 15.43
CA ASP A 1 9.70 -5.32 16.84
C ASP A 1 8.40 -4.91 17.52
N PHE A 2 7.56 -3.98 16.97
CA PHE A 2 6.34 -3.47 17.62
C PHE A 2 5.40 -4.58 18.14
N ILE A 3 5.08 -5.59 17.33
CA ILE A 3 4.20 -6.69 17.76
C ILE A 3 4.83 -7.42 18.95
N LYS A 4 6.14 -7.64 18.92
CA LYS A 4 6.86 -8.35 19.98
C LYS A 4 6.99 -7.52 21.25
N SER A 5 7.27 -6.21 21.16
CA SER A 5 7.51 -5.36 22.32
C SER A 5 6.23 -4.80 22.94
N GLU A 6 5.25 -4.40 22.13
CA GLU A 6 4.07 -3.66 22.61
C GLU A 6 2.81 -4.55 22.69
N ILE A 7 2.64 -5.50 21.76
CA ILE A 7 1.47 -6.38 21.76
C ILE A 7 1.73 -7.66 22.58
N GLY A 8 2.91 -8.23 22.43
CA GLY A 8 3.36 -9.39 23.22
C GLY A 8 2.71 -10.73 22.87
N HIS A 9 1.82 -10.78 21.86
CA HIS A 9 1.17 -12.00 21.41
C HIS A 9 0.91 -11.99 19.90
N ARG A 10 0.62 -13.17 19.37
CA ARG A 10 0.25 -13.39 17.97
C ARG A 10 -0.97 -12.55 17.59
N THR A 11 -0.90 -11.78 16.49
CA THR A 11 -1.93 -10.81 16.13
C THR A 11 -2.34 -10.89 14.67
N ASN A 12 -3.55 -10.42 14.36
CA ASN A 12 -4.02 -10.22 13.00
C ASN A 12 -3.50 -8.88 12.48
N VAL A 13 -3.12 -8.83 11.21
CA VAL A 13 -2.56 -7.62 10.58
C VAL A 13 -3.32 -7.30 9.30
N ILE A 14 -3.72 -6.04 9.15
CA ILE A 14 -4.28 -5.50 7.91
C ILE A 14 -3.27 -4.48 7.37
N ALA A 15 -2.86 -4.66 6.12
CA ALA A 15 -1.92 -3.77 5.44
C ALA A 15 -2.50 -3.29 4.10
N VAL A 16 -2.30 -2.00 3.78
CA VAL A 16 -2.83 -1.36 2.57
C VAL A 16 -1.70 -1.00 1.63
N GLY A 17 -1.84 -1.35 0.35
CA GLY A 17 -0.85 -1.04 -0.69
C GLY A 17 0.54 -1.56 -0.36
N ASN A 18 1.57 -0.75 -0.57
CA ASN A 18 2.98 -1.11 -0.39
C ASN A 18 3.34 -1.58 1.04
N SER A 19 2.55 -1.22 2.06
CA SER A 19 2.79 -1.74 3.42
C SER A 19 2.62 -3.26 3.52
N GLY A 20 1.86 -3.86 2.59
CA GLY A 20 1.71 -5.32 2.47
C GLY A 20 3.05 -6.03 2.24
N ASN A 21 3.97 -5.43 1.50
CA ASN A 21 5.29 -6.00 1.23
C ASN A 21 6.12 -6.12 2.51
N PHE A 22 6.09 -5.09 3.35
CA PHE A 22 6.81 -5.10 4.62
C PHE A 22 6.20 -6.12 5.60
N VAL A 23 4.87 -6.24 5.62
CA VAL A 23 4.16 -7.25 6.44
C VAL A 23 4.51 -8.66 5.96
N THR A 24 4.51 -8.90 4.65
CA THR A 24 4.88 -10.19 4.06
C THR A 24 6.32 -10.57 4.43
N MET A 25 7.27 -9.64 4.31
CA MET A 25 8.66 -9.90 4.71
C MET A 25 8.79 -10.14 6.22
N ALA A 26 8.10 -9.34 7.04
CA ALA A 26 8.13 -9.50 8.49
C ALA A 26 7.53 -10.84 8.93
N CYS A 27 6.43 -11.28 8.32
CA CYS A 27 5.81 -12.58 8.58
C CYS A 27 6.75 -13.73 8.17
N SER A 28 7.38 -13.66 7.00
CA SER A 28 8.35 -14.68 6.56
C SER A 28 9.55 -14.83 7.51
N ASN A 29 9.92 -13.75 8.22
CA ASN A 29 11.04 -13.77 9.18
C ASN A 29 10.62 -14.19 10.60
N SER A 30 9.38 -13.95 10.98
CA SER A 30 8.86 -14.20 12.34
C SER A 30 7.38 -14.61 12.27
N PRO A 31 7.07 -15.78 11.66
CA PRO A 31 5.68 -16.20 11.40
C PRO A 31 4.87 -16.40 12.69
N GLU A 32 5.54 -16.70 13.79
CA GLU A 32 4.92 -16.90 15.10
C GLU A 32 4.24 -15.63 15.65
N LEU A 33 4.60 -14.45 15.17
CA LEU A 33 4.00 -13.18 15.59
C LEU A 33 2.70 -12.86 14.87
N PHE A 34 2.45 -13.52 13.74
CA PHE A 34 1.30 -13.25 12.88
C PHE A 34 0.28 -14.37 13.00
N ASN A 35 -1.00 -14.02 13.10
CA ASN A 35 -2.11 -14.96 13.03
C ASN A 35 -2.65 -14.99 11.59
N ARG A 36 -3.46 -14.02 11.22
CA ARG A 36 -4.01 -13.86 9.86
C ARG A 36 -3.54 -12.53 9.28
N ILE A 37 -3.32 -12.49 7.98
CA ILE A 37 -2.83 -11.31 7.26
C ILE A 37 -3.87 -10.94 6.20
N ILE A 38 -4.29 -9.68 6.20
CA ILE A 38 -5.15 -9.12 5.17
C ILE A 38 -4.36 -8.05 4.42
N LEU A 39 -4.21 -8.24 3.12
CA LEU A 39 -3.57 -7.27 2.23
C LEU A 39 -4.65 -6.58 1.40
N VAL A 40 -4.75 -5.27 1.52
CA VAL A 40 -5.74 -4.44 0.82
C VAL A 40 -5.07 -3.74 -0.34
N ASN A 41 -5.48 -4.05 -1.55
CA ASN A 41 -4.87 -3.54 -2.78
C ASN A 41 -3.33 -3.54 -2.72
N PRO A 42 -2.71 -4.71 -2.54
CA PRO A 42 -1.25 -4.80 -2.53
C PRO A 42 -0.69 -4.43 -3.92
N ASP A 43 0.54 -3.93 -3.95
CA ASP A 43 1.22 -3.65 -5.21
C ASP A 43 1.57 -4.95 -5.95
N SER A 44 1.70 -4.90 -7.30
CA SER A 44 2.17 -6.04 -8.10
C SER A 44 3.55 -6.52 -7.60
N ILE A 45 3.70 -7.83 -7.48
CA ILE A 45 4.94 -8.47 -7.04
C ILE A 45 6.09 -8.13 -7.99
N LEU A 46 5.82 -8.04 -9.29
CA LEU A 46 6.81 -7.63 -10.29
C LEU A 46 7.24 -6.18 -10.10
N THR A 47 6.30 -5.28 -9.76
CA THR A 47 6.62 -3.88 -9.43
C THR A 47 7.46 -3.82 -8.16
N CYS A 48 7.09 -4.58 -7.13
CA CYS A 48 7.82 -4.64 -5.86
C CYS A 48 9.22 -5.21 -6.00
N ALA A 49 9.47 -6.06 -6.99
CA ALA A 49 10.78 -6.61 -7.27
C ALA A 49 11.71 -5.64 -8.05
N GLN A 50 11.18 -4.53 -8.57
CA GLN A 50 11.98 -3.56 -9.31
C GLN A 50 12.97 -2.84 -8.39
N THR A 51 14.21 -2.80 -8.80
CA THR A 51 15.28 -2.05 -8.12
C THR A 51 15.48 -0.68 -8.75
N PRO A 52 16.03 0.30 -8.01
CA PRO A 52 16.35 1.61 -8.57
C PRO A 52 17.28 1.52 -9.77
N GLY A 53 16.78 1.89 -10.95
CA GLY A 53 17.55 1.98 -12.19
C GLY A 53 18.37 3.27 -12.27
N ARG A 54 19.15 3.43 -13.36
CA ARG A 54 20.00 4.63 -13.56
C ARG A 54 19.17 5.92 -13.59
N TYR A 55 18.04 5.91 -14.27
CA TYR A 55 17.16 7.09 -14.37
C TYR A 55 16.48 7.44 -13.04
N THR A 56 16.02 6.44 -12.30
CA THR A 56 15.38 6.68 -10.99
C THR A 56 16.40 7.17 -9.96
N LYS A 57 17.64 6.73 -10.01
CA LYS A 57 18.74 7.26 -9.18
C LYS A 57 18.98 8.73 -9.46
N PHE A 58 19.15 9.11 -10.74
CA PHE A 58 19.30 10.49 -11.14
C PHE A 58 18.10 11.36 -10.74
N TYR A 59 16.87 10.85 -10.95
CA TYR A 59 15.66 11.56 -10.58
C TYR A 59 15.57 11.76 -9.06
N LYS A 60 15.96 10.76 -8.26
CA LYS A 60 16.03 10.89 -6.80
C LYS A 60 17.01 11.97 -6.37
N GLU A 61 18.24 11.97 -6.92
CA GLU A 61 19.24 13.00 -6.64
C GLU A 61 18.69 14.40 -6.98
N PHE A 62 17.97 14.52 -8.08
CA PHE A 62 17.35 15.78 -8.48
C PHE A 62 16.23 16.21 -7.51
N LEU A 63 15.40 15.29 -7.05
CA LEU A 63 14.38 15.57 -6.03
C LEU A 63 15.00 15.90 -4.67
N ASP A 64 16.18 15.37 -4.35
CA ASP A 64 16.86 15.66 -3.09
C ASP A 64 17.51 17.06 -3.06
N LEU A 65 17.62 17.76 -4.20
CA LEU A 65 18.13 19.14 -4.25
C LEU A 65 17.31 20.08 -3.35
N PRO A 66 17.98 20.98 -2.60
CA PRO A 66 17.31 21.79 -1.57
C PRO A 66 16.19 22.69 -2.12
N ILE A 67 16.43 23.38 -3.23
CA ILE A 67 15.49 24.38 -3.78
C ILE A 67 14.56 23.72 -4.80
N ILE A 68 15.12 23.19 -5.87
CA ILE A 68 14.36 22.65 -7.01
C ILE A 68 13.52 21.44 -6.58
N GLY A 69 14.14 20.50 -5.88
CA GLY A 69 13.45 19.31 -5.39
C GLY A 69 12.33 19.65 -4.40
N THR A 70 12.54 20.65 -3.54
CA THR A 70 11.51 21.11 -2.61
C THR A 70 10.34 21.75 -3.36
N LEU A 71 10.60 22.57 -4.39
CA LEU A 71 9.56 23.15 -5.23
C LEU A 71 8.75 22.08 -5.95
N LEU A 72 9.41 21.12 -6.58
CA LEU A 72 8.74 19.99 -7.25
C LEU A 72 7.90 19.15 -6.29
N TYR A 73 8.43 18.88 -5.09
CA TYR A 73 7.69 18.18 -4.05
C TYR A 73 6.41 18.93 -3.68
N HIS A 74 6.48 20.23 -3.37
CA HIS A 74 5.30 21.03 -3.02
C HIS A 74 4.27 21.12 -4.16
N ILE A 75 4.69 21.11 -5.42
CA ILE A 75 3.78 21.02 -6.56
C ILE A 75 3.10 19.66 -6.58
N ALA A 76 3.85 18.56 -6.40
CA ALA A 76 3.34 17.20 -6.42
C ALA A 76 2.32 16.95 -5.29
N VAL A 77 2.56 17.47 -4.07
CA VAL A 77 1.68 17.32 -2.92
C VAL A 77 0.75 18.53 -2.68
N SER A 78 0.57 19.38 -3.68
CA SER A 78 -0.41 20.47 -3.59
C SER A 78 -1.84 19.95 -3.46
N LYS A 79 -2.74 20.70 -2.83
CA LYS A 79 -4.17 20.32 -2.70
C LYS A 79 -4.81 20.00 -4.05
N LYS A 80 -4.38 20.68 -5.14
CA LYS A 80 -4.86 20.41 -6.50
C LYS A 80 -4.40 19.05 -6.99
N SER A 81 -3.12 18.73 -6.84
CA SER A 81 -2.55 17.43 -7.24
C SER A 81 -3.13 16.28 -6.42
N LEU A 82 -3.23 16.45 -5.09
CA LEU A 82 -3.87 15.46 -4.21
C LEU A 82 -5.32 15.20 -4.58
N ARG A 83 -6.09 16.25 -4.89
CA ARG A 83 -7.48 16.10 -5.34
C ARG A 83 -7.58 15.42 -6.70
N LYS A 84 -6.66 15.73 -7.62
CA LYS A 84 -6.59 15.05 -8.92
C LYS A 84 -6.31 13.57 -8.75
N PHE A 85 -5.29 13.23 -7.97
CA PHE A 85 -4.95 11.83 -7.64
C PHE A 85 -6.13 11.10 -7.00
N ALA A 86 -6.78 11.72 -6.01
CA ALA A 86 -7.94 11.12 -5.35
C ALA A 86 -9.07 10.80 -6.34
N LYS A 87 -9.37 11.71 -7.29
CA LYS A 87 -10.43 11.51 -8.29
C LYS A 87 -10.08 10.47 -9.35
N GLU A 88 -8.86 10.48 -9.84
CA GLU A 88 -8.46 9.64 -10.97
C GLU A 88 -8.11 8.21 -10.55
N TYR A 89 -7.45 8.06 -9.40
CA TYR A 89 -6.84 6.79 -9.01
C TYR A 89 -7.38 6.21 -7.69
N ALA A 90 -7.64 7.06 -6.68
CA ALA A 90 -7.88 6.55 -5.34
C ALA A 90 -9.33 6.17 -5.05
N PHE A 91 -10.30 6.88 -5.61
CA PHE A 91 -11.74 6.67 -5.37
C PHE A 91 -12.51 6.41 -6.65
N TYR A 92 -13.38 5.41 -6.63
CA TYR A 92 -14.35 5.13 -7.68
C TYR A 92 -15.40 6.24 -7.75
N ASN A 93 -15.97 6.60 -6.60
CA ASN A 93 -16.95 7.67 -6.49
C ASN A 93 -16.31 8.99 -6.00
N PRO A 94 -16.07 9.97 -6.91
CA PRO A 94 -15.47 11.26 -6.54
C PRO A 94 -16.26 12.06 -5.50
N HIS A 95 -17.58 11.77 -5.32
CA HIS A 95 -18.41 12.46 -4.32
C HIS A 95 -18.08 12.05 -2.88
N LEU A 96 -17.41 10.91 -2.68
CA LEU A 96 -16.92 10.47 -1.38
C LEU A 96 -15.67 11.22 -0.92
N ILE A 97 -15.01 11.97 -1.81
CA ILE A 97 -13.79 12.71 -1.49
C ILE A 97 -14.13 13.95 -0.67
N LYS A 98 -14.09 13.79 0.65
CA LYS A 98 -14.32 14.89 1.59
C LYS A 98 -13.18 15.93 1.51
N LYS A 99 -13.52 17.20 1.70
CA LYS A 99 -12.51 18.27 1.79
C LYS A 99 -11.50 17.99 2.92
N SER A 100 -11.97 17.52 4.06
CA SER A 100 -11.15 17.17 5.21
C SER A 100 -10.07 16.11 4.87
N TYR A 101 -10.40 15.10 4.03
CA TYR A 101 -9.41 14.12 3.57
C TYR A 101 -8.25 14.80 2.83
N ILE A 102 -8.56 15.68 1.87
CA ILE A 102 -7.53 16.41 1.10
C ILE A 102 -6.72 17.36 2.02
N ASP A 103 -7.40 18.01 2.96
CA ASP A 103 -6.74 18.91 3.91
C ASP A 103 -5.78 18.15 4.82
N THR A 104 -6.21 17.00 5.38
CA THR A 104 -5.35 16.14 6.20
C THR A 104 -4.15 15.58 5.42
N CYS A 105 -4.36 15.11 4.18
CA CYS A 105 -3.26 14.67 3.33
C CYS A 105 -2.25 15.80 3.06
N TYR A 106 -2.76 17.01 2.79
CA TYR A 106 -1.93 18.18 2.55
C TYR A 106 -1.13 18.56 3.80
N GLU A 107 -1.77 18.63 4.96
CA GLU A 107 -1.14 18.96 6.23
C GLU A 107 -0.04 17.95 6.57
N ASN A 108 -0.33 16.65 6.50
CA ASN A 108 0.65 15.60 6.77
C ASN A 108 1.86 15.66 5.82
N ALA A 109 1.63 16.00 4.55
CA ALA A 109 2.72 16.17 3.58
C ALA A 109 3.59 17.41 3.84
N HIS A 110 3.15 18.32 4.72
CA HIS A 110 3.86 19.58 5.05
C HIS A 110 4.28 19.66 6.53
N LEU A 111 4.06 18.59 7.32
CA LEU A 111 4.48 18.55 8.72
C LEU A 111 6.00 18.43 8.86
N GLY A 112 6.57 19.25 9.72
CA GLY A 112 7.97 19.18 10.15
C GLY A 112 8.99 19.34 9.03
N LEU A 113 10.07 18.57 9.11
CA LEU A 113 11.03 18.43 8.02
C LEU A 113 10.33 17.68 6.89
N SER A 114 9.97 18.38 5.84
CA SER A 114 9.24 17.87 4.67
C SER A 114 9.59 16.40 4.35
N PRO A 115 8.61 15.49 4.23
CA PRO A 115 8.84 14.09 3.88
C PRO A 115 9.30 13.89 2.42
N LYS A 116 9.89 14.91 1.83
CA LYS A 116 10.41 14.93 0.46
C LYS A 116 11.32 13.74 0.15
N SER A 117 12.25 13.42 1.06
CA SER A 117 13.17 12.28 0.86
C SER A 117 12.45 10.93 0.90
N ILE A 118 11.39 10.81 1.72
CA ILE A 118 10.54 9.62 1.74
C ILE A 118 9.76 9.53 0.42
N TYR A 119 9.13 10.63 0.00
CA TYR A 119 8.44 10.73 -1.29
C TYR A 119 9.35 10.34 -2.46
N ALA A 120 10.57 10.89 -2.52
CA ALA A 120 11.56 10.56 -3.52
C ALA A 120 11.95 9.06 -3.49
N SER A 121 12.11 8.49 -2.30
CA SER A 121 12.46 7.07 -2.13
C SER A 121 11.36 6.15 -2.62
N VAL A 122 10.10 6.44 -2.31
CA VAL A 122 8.94 5.67 -2.80
C VAL A 122 8.85 5.74 -4.33
N HIS A 123 8.89 6.94 -4.91
CA HIS A 123 8.75 7.12 -6.36
C HIS A 123 9.93 6.61 -7.18
N CYS A 124 11.08 6.42 -6.56
CA CYS A 124 12.29 5.94 -7.21
C CYS A 124 12.61 4.47 -6.89
N ASN A 125 11.66 3.70 -6.41
CA ASN A 125 11.76 2.26 -6.11
C ASN A 125 12.77 1.89 -5.00
N TYR A 126 13.18 2.84 -4.14
CA TYR A 126 14.10 2.54 -3.03
C TYR A 126 13.41 1.84 -1.86
N THR A 127 12.08 1.89 -1.80
CA THR A 127 11.26 1.19 -0.80
C THR A 127 10.72 -0.14 -1.31
N ASN A 128 11.03 -0.49 -2.56
CA ASN A 128 10.59 -1.75 -3.15
C ASN A 128 11.30 -2.94 -2.50
N CYS A 129 10.55 -4.01 -2.29
CA CYS A 129 11.03 -5.25 -1.67
C CYS A 129 10.58 -6.44 -2.51
N ASN A 130 11.51 -7.27 -2.94
CA ASN A 130 11.17 -8.52 -3.61
C ASN A 130 10.63 -9.53 -2.58
N ILE A 131 9.32 -9.74 -2.61
CA ILE A 131 8.60 -10.60 -1.66
C ILE A 131 8.37 -12.03 -2.16
N ILE A 132 8.84 -12.39 -3.36
CA ILE A 132 8.60 -13.72 -3.98
C ILE A 132 9.00 -14.85 -3.04
N THR A 133 10.22 -14.80 -2.51
CA THR A 133 10.73 -15.84 -1.61
C THR A 133 9.95 -15.88 -0.29
N SER A 134 9.54 -14.72 0.19
CA SER A 134 8.75 -14.60 1.43
C SER A 134 7.36 -15.21 1.25
N LEU A 135 6.65 -14.88 0.16
CA LEU A 135 5.33 -15.44 -0.14
C LEU A 135 5.33 -16.97 -0.24
N LYS A 136 6.38 -17.54 -0.85
CA LYS A 136 6.53 -19.00 -0.97
C LYS A 136 6.79 -19.72 0.35
N LYS A 137 7.28 -19.01 1.37
CA LYS A 137 7.64 -19.57 2.69
C LYS A 137 6.56 -19.41 3.74
N ILE A 138 5.61 -18.49 3.54
CA ILE A 138 4.58 -18.19 4.52
C ILE A 138 3.52 -19.28 4.50
N ASP A 139 3.28 -19.91 5.66
CA ASP A 139 2.19 -20.84 5.90
C ASP A 139 1.01 -20.18 6.65
N ASN A 140 1.15 -18.92 7.05
CA ASN A 140 0.07 -18.16 7.66
C ASN A 140 -1.02 -17.85 6.63
N SER A 141 -2.28 -17.81 7.07
CA SER A 141 -3.40 -17.44 6.21
C SER A 141 -3.28 -16.02 5.73
N ILE A 142 -3.29 -15.83 4.41
CA ILE A 142 -3.26 -14.53 3.74
C ILE A 142 -4.54 -14.36 2.95
N TYR A 143 -5.18 -13.20 3.11
CA TYR A 143 -6.37 -12.81 2.39
C TYR A 143 -6.15 -11.49 1.65
N LEU A 144 -6.50 -11.45 0.37
CA LEU A 144 -6.40 -10.24 -0.44
C LEU A 144 -7.78 -9.60 -0.58
N ILE A 145 -7.88 -8.31 -0.32
CA ILE A 145 -9.10 -7.53 -0.57
C ILE A 145 -8.76 -6.46 -1.61
N GLY A 146 -9.41 -6.51 -2.75
CA GLY A 146 -9.22 -5.57 -3.83
C GLY A 146 -10.46 -4.72 -4.12
N GLY A 147 -10.28 -3.56 -4.76
CA GLY A 147 -11.36 -2.78 -5.37
C GLY A 147 -11.57 -3.20 -6.83
N SER A 148 -12.77 -3.53 -7.26
CA SER A 148 -13.02 -4.13 -8.59
C SER A 148 -12.77 -3.21 -9.79
N ASP A 149 -12.61 -1.91 -9.56
CA ASP A 149 -12.44 -0.89 -10.61
C ASP A 149 -10.99 -0.39 -10.75
N LEU A 150 -10.04 -1.12 -10.20
CA LEU A 150 -8.62 -0.93 -10.49
C LEU A 150 -8.25 -1.66 -11.78
N TYR A 151 -7.48 -1.00 -12.62
CA TYR A 151 -6.95 -1.60 -13.83
C TYR A 151 -5.95 -2.72 -13.47
N LEU A 152 -6.11 -3.91 -14.06
CA LEU A 152 -5.26 -5.10 -13.86
C LEU A 152 -5.42 -5.86 -12.52
N GLU A 153 -6.49 -5.64 -11.77
CA GLU A 153 -6.63 -6.25 -10.44
C GLU A 153 -6.73 -7.78 -10.48
N GLU A 154 -7.47 -8.34 -11.42
CA GLU A 154 -7.55 -9.79 -11.58
C GLU A 154 -6.20 -10.42 -11.95
N GLU A 155 -5.39 -9.75 -12.76
CA GLU A 155 -4.04 -10.22 -13.09
C GLU A 155 -3.11 -10.15 -11.87
N LEU A 156 -3.22 -9.10 -11.07
CA LEU A 156 -2.47 -8.95 -9.83
C LEU A 156 -2.82 -10.05 -8.82
N LEU A 157 -4.10 -10.37 -8.67
CA LEU A 157 -4.53 -11.45 -7.80
C LEU A 157 -4.01 -12.81 -8.27
N LYS A 158 -4.09 -13.09 -9.57
CA LYS A 158 -3.50 -14.29 -10.18
C LYS A 158 -1.99 -14.36 -9.98
N GLU A 159 -1.30 -13.23 -10.02
CA GLU A 159 0.13 -13.15 -9.73
C GLU A 159 0.43 -13.66 -8.30
N TYR A 160 -0.28 -13.16 -7.29
CA TYR A 160 -0.12 -13.61 -5.90
C TYR A 160 -0.41 -15.10 -5.73
N LEU A 161 -1.50 -15.60 -6.30
CA LEU A 161 -1.89 -17.01 -6.27
C LEU A 161 -0.85 -17.93 -6.93
N SER A 162 -0.13 -17.43 -7.94
CA SER A 162 0.93 -18.22 -8.59
C SER A 162 2.12 -18.52 -7.68
N TYR A 163 2.36 -17.68 -6.67
CA TYR A 163 3.44 -17.85 -5.70
C TYR A 163 3.00 -18.59 -4.42
N ASN A 164 1.72 -18.45 -4.04
CA ASN A 164 1.17 -19.15 -2.88
C ASN A 164 -0.33 -19.43 -3.12
N SER A 165 -0.64 -20.66 -3.48
CA SER A 165 -2.00 -21.10 -3.82
C SER A 165 -2.97 -21.17 -2.62
N ALA A 166 -2.48 -21.01 -1.39
CA ALA A 166 -3.32 -20.94 -0.19
C ALA A 166 -3.86 -19.53 0.09
N ILE A 167 -3.47 -18.54 -0.73
CA ILE A 167 -4.01 -17.19 -0.64
C ILE A 167 -5.46 -17.18 -1.13
N GLU A 168 -6.34 -16.61 -0.32
CA GLU A 168 -7.72 -16.33 -0.71
C GLU A 168 -7.88 -14.88 -1.09
N TYR A 169 -8.89 -14.54 -1.90
CA TYR A 169 -9.15 -13.14 -2.26
C TYR A 169 -10.62 -12.84 -2.47
N THR A 170 -10.96 -11.56 -2.36
CA THR A 170 -12.25 -11.01 -2.76
C THR A 170 -12.10 -9.62 -3.35
N LEU A 171 -13.05 -9.25 -4.22
CA LEU A 171 -13.17 -7.92 -4.79
C LEU A 171 -14.39 -7.21 -4.22
N ILE A 172 -14.22 -5.97 -3.77
CA ILE A 172 -15.33 -5.11 -3.39
C ILE A 172 -15.71 -4.26 -4.61
N HIS A 173 -16.91 -4.51 -5.15
CA HIS A 173 -17.40 -3.84 -6.33
C HIS A 173 -17.54 -2.33 -6.17
N GLU A 174 -17.42 -1.57 -7.26
CA GLU A 174 -17.52 -0.11 -7.27
C GLU A 174 -16.62 0.57 -6.24
N THR A 175 -15.41 0.06 -6.07
CA THR A 175 -14.35 0.69 -5.29
C THR A 175 -13.04 0.64 -6.04
N LYS A 176 -12.14 1.57 -5.73
CA LYS A 176 -10.77 1.60 -6.25
C LYS A 176 -9.76 1.29 -5.15
N TYR A 177 -8.77 2.18 -4.97
CA TYR A 177 -7.62 1.93 -4.11
C TYR A 177 -7.95 1.85 -2.61
N TYR A 178 -9.05 2.49 -2.17
CA TYR A 178 -9.44 2.52 -0.76
C TYR A 178 -10.83 1.91 -0.49
N PRO A 179 -11.05 0.59 -0.72
CA PRO A 179 -12.35 -0.05 -0.49
C PRO A 179 -12.86 0.13 0.95
N HIS A 180 -11.94 0.14 1.92
CA HIS A 180 -12.26 0.40 3.33
C HIS A 180 -12.79 1.82 3.62
N MET A 181 -12.50 2.79 2.75
CA MET A 181 -13.02 4.16 2.85
C MET A 181 -14.29 4.37 2.03
N GLU A 182 -14.42 3.67 0.91
CA GLU A 182 -15.55 3.81 0.00
C GLU A 182 -16.76 2.99 0.44
N LYS A 183 -16.53 1.75 0.86
CA LYS A 183 -17.58 0.82 1.33
C LYS A 183 -17.19 0.19 2.68
N PRO A 184 -17.14 0.97 3.77
CA PRO A 184 -16.62 0.50 5.05
C PRO A 184 -17.39 -0.69 5.63
N ASN A 185 -18.72 -0.74 5.47
CA ASN A 185 -19.54 -1.82 6.00
C ASN A 185 -19.29 -3.15 5.27
N GLU A 186 -19.20 -3.11 3.94
CA GLU A 186 -18.89 -4.29 3.12
C GLU A 186 -17.47 -4.77 3.40
N PHE A 187 -16.52 -3.84 3.50
CA PHE A 187 -15.13 -4.14 3.87
C PHE A 187 -15.04 -4.81 5.23
N LEU A 188 -15.71 -4.27 6.26
CA LEU A 188 -15.72 -4.86 7.60
C LEU A 188 -16.37 -6.24 7.62
N SER A 189 -17.47 -6.45 6.92
CA SER A 189 -18.12 -7.77 6.80
C SER A 189 -17.17 -8.80 6.20
N THR A 190 -16.43 -8.42 5.15
CA THR A 190 -15.41 -9.27 4.51
C THR A 190 -14.27 -9.59 5.48
N VAL A 191 -13.76 -8.60 6.20
CA VAL A 191 -12.72 -8.79 7.21
C VAL A 191 -13.17 -9.74 8.31
N PHE A 192 -14.36 -9.55 8.86
CA PHE A 192 -14.88 -10.42 9.91
C PHE A 192 -15.11 -11.85 9.44
N LEU A 193 -15.59 -12.03 8.20
CA LEU A 193 -15.75 -13.36 7.62
C LEU A 193 -14.40 -14.11 7.56
N PHE A 194 -13.33 -13.44 7.17
CA PHE A 194 -12.01 -14.07 7.15
C PHE A 194 -11.41 -14.27 8.54
N LEU A 195 -11.74 -13.43 9.50
CA LEU A 195 -11.23 -13.54 10.88
C LEU A 195 -12.03 -14.50 11.77
N SER A 196 -13.21 -14.95 11.33
CA SER A 196 -13.99 -15.97 12.04
C SER A 196 -13.39 -17.35 11.81
#